data_9447dddc6081a744da64ac0345b1d393
#
_entry.id   9447dddc6081a744da64ac0345b1d393
#
_cell.length_a   1.000
_cell.length_b   1.000
_cell.length_c   1.000
_cell.angle_alpha   90.00
_cell.angle_beta   90.00
_cell.angle_gamma   90.00
#
_symmetry.space_group_name_H-M   'P 1'
#
loop_
_entity.id
_entity.type
_entity.pdbx_description
1 polymer ?
#
loop_
_entity_poly.entity_id
_entity_poly.type
_entity_poly.pdbx_seq_one_letter_code
_entity_poly.pdbx_strand_id
1 'polypeptide(L)'
;TYMGLIKQVDDQLGRLFDFLQSNGRWDDTLIVFTSDHGDFLGDHYLGEKEFLLEPAVGVPLIVRDPRTAADSSRGTVDERLVETIDALPTFLEALGLPGAEHRLEGRSLIPLLHGAEPAWRRYAISEYDYAFQAPARERLGQPIDRCRMTMVRSERWKYLAYDGLRPQLFDLHNDPQELHDLGADPAYAAVREEHLGYVLEWLRGLKRRTTISHQEIDLRGQRFRYGEPESEKLVQI
;
A
#
# COMPACT_ATOMS: atom_id res chain seq x y z
N THR A 1 -20.13 -21.73 -6.29
CA THR A 1 -19.98 -20.68 -7.31
C THR A 1 -18.67 -19.91 -7.15
N TYR A 2 -18.35 -19.32 -6.00
CA TYR A 2 -17.07 -18.58 -5.81
C TYR A 2 -15.84 -19.48 -6.02
N MET A 3 -15.81 -20.66 -5.39
CA MET A 3 -14.75 -21.65 -5.62
C MET A 3 -14.65 -22.10 -7.09
N GLY A 4 -15.77 -22.12 -7.81
CA GLY A 4 -15.79 -22.39 -9.25
C GLY A 4 -15.12 -21.30 -10.07
N LEU A 5 -15.26 -20.03 -9.66
CA LEU A 5 -14.57 -18.90 -10.31
C LEU A 5 -13.07 -18.94 -10.03
N ILE A 6 -12.66 -19.26 -8.79
CA ILE A 6 -11.24 -19.47 -8.45
C ILE A 6 -10.63 -20.55 -9.33
N LYS A 7 -11.31 -21.71 -9.45
CA LYS A 7 -10.87 -22.80 -10.33
C LYS A 7 -10.74 -22.37 -11.79
N GLN A 8 -11.70 -21.57 -12.28
CA GLN A 8 -11.66 -21.06 -13.64
C GLN A 8 -10.46 -20.12 -13.88
N VAL A 9 -10.17 -19.23 -12.92
CA VAL A 9 -8.99 -18.34 -12.99
C VAL A 9 -7.71 -19.18 -12.98
N ASP A 10 -7.60 -20.16 -12.09
CA ASP A 10 -6.47 -21.07 -12.00
C ASP A 10 -6.22 -21.81 -13.32
N ASP A 11 -7.26 -22.36 -13.93
CA ASP A 11 -7.17 -23.03 -15.24
C ASP A 11 -6.67 -22.08 -16.35
N GLN A 12 -7.11 -20.82 -16.35
CA GLN A 12 -6.65 -19.84 -17.34
C GLN A 12 -5.18 -19.44 -17.09
N LEU A 13 -4.76 -19.31 -15.83
CA LEU A 13 -3.36 -19.08 -15.49
C LEU A 13 -2.48 -20.25 -15.93
N GLY A 14 -2.91 -21.50 -15.71
CA GLY A 14 -2.23 -22.68 -16.22
C GLY A 14 -1.99 -22.61 -17.73
N ARG A 15 -3.04 -22.28 -18.51
CA ARG A 15 -2.93 -22.10 -19.98
C ARG A 15 -1.95 -20.97 -20.36
N LEU A 16 -1.96 -19.86 -19.62
CA LEU A 16 -1.00 -18.77 -19.83
C LEU A 16 0.43 -19.23 -19.58
N PHE A 17 0.66 -19.99 -18.53
CA PHE A 17 1.99 -20.51 -18.19
C PHE A 17 2.50 -21.51 -19.23
N ASP A 18 1.64 -22.41 -19.70
CA ASP A 18 1.95 -23.33 -20.79
C ASP A 18 2.32 -22.56 -22.08
N PHE A 19 1.59 -21.48 -22.37
CA PHE A 19 1.89 -20.62 -23.51
C PHE A 19 3.26 -19.95 -23.37
N LEU A 20 3.59 -19.36 -22.21
CA LEU A 20 4.89 -18.75 -21.97
C LEU A 20 6.04 -19.76 -22.11
N GLN A 21 5.86 -20.96 -21.58
CA GLN A 21 6.84 -22.04 -21.67
C GLN A 21 7.04 -22.49 -23.12
N SER A 22 5.95 -22.78 -23.84
CA SER A 22 6.00 -23.28 -25.23
C SER A 22 6.58 -22.28 -26.23
N ASN A 23 6.51 -20.98 -25.90
CA ASN A 23 7.07 -19.90 -26.71
C ASN A 23 8.44 -19.41 -26.22
N GLY A 24 9.06 -20.10 -25.25
CA GLY A 24 10.36 -19.72 -24.72
C GLY A 24 10.40 -18.39 -23.98
N ARG A 25 9.24 -17.91 -23.48
CA ARG A 25 9.10 -16.62 -22.77
C ARG A 25 9.08 -16.78 -21.25
N TRP A 26 9.07 -18.02 -20.77
CA TRP A 26 8.99 -18.29 -19.34
C TRP A 26 10.16 -17.65 -18.55
N ASP A 27 11.38 -17.73 -19.07
CA ASP A 27 12.59 -17.30 -18.38
C ASP A 27 12.94 -15.82 -18.64
N ASP A 28 12.11 -15.08 -19.37
CA ASP A 28 12.25 -13.65 -19.59
C ASP A 28 11.03 -12.83 -19.15
N THR A 29 10.05 -13.47 -18.50
CA THR A 29 8.81 -12.82 -18.07
C THR A 29 8.72 -12.70 -16.55
N LEU A 30 8.67 -11.48 -16.05
CA LEU A 30 8.25 -11.18 -14.67
C LEU A 30 6.75 -11.38 -14.57
N ILE A 31 6.31 -12.21 -13.63
CA ILE A 31 4.89 -12.49 -13.38
C ILE A 31 4.52 -11.93 -12.01
N VAL A 32 3.47 -11.11 -11.96
CA VAL A 32 2.88 -10.63 -10.71
C VAL A 32 1.40 -10.99 -10.72
N PHE A 33 0.99 -11.75 -9.72
CA PHE A 33 -0.41 -12.09 -9.48
C PHE A 33 -0.88 -11.36 -8.22
N THR A 34 -1.91 -10.55 -8.37
CA THR A 34 -2.51 -9.78 -7.28
C THR A 34 -3.97 -9.44 -7.60
N SER A 35 -4.65 -8.77 -6.67
CA SER A 35 -5.98 -8.21 -6.86
C SER A 35 -5.97 -6.73 -6.48
N ASP A 36 -6.92 -5.96 -7.00
CA ASP A 36 -7.15 -4.55 -6.63
C ASP A 36 -7.73 -4.42 -5.22
N HIS A 37 -8.63 -5.33 -4.82
CA HIS A 37 -9.24 -5.45 -3.51
C HIS A 37 -9.72 -6.88 -3.28
N GLY A 38 -10.10 -7.19 -2.05
CA GLY A 38 -10.78 -8.43 -1.68
C GLY A 38 -12.31 -8.31 -1.77
N ASP A 39 -13.00 -9.22 -1.10
CA ASP A 39 -14.45 -9.27 -0.99
C ASP A 39 -14.84 -9.84 0.38
N PHE A 40 -15.81 -9.24 1.04
CA PHE A 40 -16.29 -9.70 2.35
C PHE A 40 -16.97 -11.07 2.30
N LEU A 41 -17.60 -11.44 1.21
CA LEU A 41 -18.28 -12.73 0.99
C LEU A 41 -19.27 -13.13 2.13
N GLY A 42 -19.74 -12.18 2.89
CA GLY A 42 -20.60 -12.37 4.05
C GLY A 42 -19.92 -12.16 5.40
N ASP A 43 -18.60 -12.05 5.44
CA ASP A 43 -17.89 -11.69 6.66
C ASP A 43 -18.35 -10.33 7.17
N HIS A 44 -18.41 -10.15 8.49
CA HIS A 44 -18.99 -8.97 9.14
C HIS A 44 -20.43 -8.64 8.70
N TYR A 45 -21.16 -9.62 8.13
CA TYR A 45 -22.48 -9.42 7.51
C TYR A 45 -22.45 -8.43 6.33
N LEU A 46 -21.29 -8.26 5.70
CA LEU A 46 -21.07 -7.40 4.55
C LEU A 46 -20.88 -8.21 3.26
N GLY A 47 -21.12 -7.56 2.14
CA GLY A 47 -20.74 -8.02 0.81
C GLY A 47 -19.81 -7.02 0.16
N GLU A 48 -19.29 -7.36 -1.01
CA GLU A 48 -18.42 -6.50 -1.80
C GLU A 48 -17.14 -6.07 -1.04
N LYS A 49 -16.77 -4.80 -1.05
CA LYS A 49 -15.44 -4.31 -0.68
C LYS A 49 -15.42 -3.02 0.12
N GLU A 50 -16.57 -2.54 0.58
CA GLU A 50 -16.64 -1.32 1.38
C GLU A 50 -15.92 -1.52 2.71
N PHE A 51 -15.31 -0.44 3.20
CA PHE A 51 -14.48 -0.43 4.41
C PHE A 51 -13.10 -1.09 4.23
N LEU A 52 -12.24 -0.87 5.23
CA LEU A 52 -10.83 -1.23 5.16
C LEU A 52 -10.47 -2.36 6.16
N LEU A 53 -11.38 -3.35 6.29
CA LEU A 53 -11.12 -4.56 7.06
C LEU A 53 -10.39 -5.62 6.21
N GLU A 54 -9.75 -6.60 6.86
CA GLU A 54 -8.90 -7.59 6.19
C GLU A 54 -9.54 -8.28 4.97
N PRO A 55 -10.84 -8.66 4.97
CA PRO A 55 -11.45 -9.26 3.79
C PRO A 55 -11.41 -8.37 2.54
N ALA A 56 -11.42 -7.04 2.71
CA ALA A 56 -11.38 -6.08 1.61
C ALA A 56 -9.97 -5.66 1.21
N VAL A 57 -9.03 -5.55 2.17
CA VAL A 57 -7.67 -5.01 1.92
C VAL A 57 -6.58 -6.06 1.86
N GLY A 58 -6.82 -7.25 2.40
CA GLY A 58 -5.89 -8.38 2.35
C GLY A 58 -5.96 -9.09 1.01
N VAL A 59 -5.14 -8.66 0.04
CA VAL A 59 -5.11 -9.24 -1.30
C VAL A 59 -3.89 -10.15 -1.48
N PRO A 60 -3.98 -11.19 -2.36
CA PRO A 60 -2.82 -11.99 -2.68
C PRO A 60 -1.76 -11.15 -3.40
N LEU A 61 -0.49 -11.41 -3.12
CA LEU A 61 0.63 -10.92 -3.91
C LEU A 61 1.63 -12.04 -4.13
N ILE A 62 1.72 -12.54 -5.36
CA ILE A 62 2.67 -13.58 -5.75
C ILE A 62 3.53 -13.01 -6.87
N VAL A 63 4.84 -13.06 -6.68
CA VAL A 63 5.79 -12.53 -7.66
C VAL A 63 6.75 -13.63 -8.10
N ARG A 64 6.86 -13.85 -9.41
CA ARG A 64 7.89 -14.65 -10.03
C ARG A 64 8.84 -13.75 -10.81
N ASP A 65 10.02 -13.56 -10.29
CA ASP A 65 11.12 -12.94 -11.03
C ASP A 65 11.87 -14.03 -11.81
N PRO A 66 12.03 -13.92 -13.13
CA PRO A 66 12.71 -14.92 -13.94
C PRO A 66 14.23 -14.94 -13.72
N ARG A 67 14.82 -13.90 -13.20
CA ARG A 67 16.27 -13.72 -13.07
C ARG A 67 16.87 -14.66 -12.02
N THR A 68 18.10 -15.13 -12.27
CA THR A 68 18.84 -16.00 -11.35
C THR A 68 19.11 -15.34 -9.98
N ALA A 69 19.17 -14.02 -9.92
CA ALA A 69 19.31 -13.28 -8.67
C ALA A 69 18.16 -13.56 -7.66
N ALA A 70 17.00 -14.02 -8.15
CA ALA A 70 15.86 -14.38 -7.31
C ALA A 70 15.83 -15.87 -6.92
N ASP A 71 16.80 -16.70 -7.32
CA ASP A 71 16.75 -18.15 -7.09
C ASP A 71 16.72 -18.50 -5.60
N SER A 72 17.39 -17.71 -4.75
CA SER A 72 17.44 -17.96 -3.30
C SER A 72 16.11 -17.69 -2.59
N SER A 73 15.22 -16.88 -3.17
CA SER A 73 13.92 -16.52 -2.61
C SER A 73 12.74 -17.29 -3.22
N ARG A 74 12.99 -18.15 -4.21
CA ARG A 74 11.92 -18.94 -4.83
C ARG A 74 11.24 -19.87 -3.85
N GLY A 75 9.91 -19.86 -3.85
CA GLY A 75 9.10 -20.70 -2.97
C GLY A 75 9.08 -20.24 -1.51
N THR A 76 9.61 -19.05 -1.21
CA THR A 76 9.53 -18.46 0.13
C THR A 76 8.29 -17.59 0.28
N VAL A 77 7.91 -17.36 1.54
CA VAL A 77 6.90 -16.37 1.94
C VAL A 77 7.61 -15.24 2.67
N ASP A 78 7.25 -14.02 2.34
CA ASP A 78 7.76 -12.81 3.00
C ASP A 78 6.61 -12.15 3.75
N GLU A 79 6.75 -12.00 5.07
CA GLU A 79 5.71 -11.45 5.95
C GLU A 79 5.76 -9.91 6.05
N ARG A 80 6.68 -9.27 5.34
CA ARG A 80 6.80 -7.81 5.36
C ARG A 80 5.56 -7.15 4.74
N LEU A 81 5.15 -6.03 5.32
CA LEU A 81 4.02 -5.25 4.82
C LEU A 81 4.32 -4.65 3.44
N VAL A 82 3.49 -4.98 2.47
CA VAL A 82 3.56 -4.47 1.10
C VAL A 82 2.26 -3.76 0.73
N GLU A 83 2.31 -2.94 -0.29
CA GLU A 83 1.15 -2.21 -0.79
C GLU A 83 1.06 -2.38 -2.31
N THR A 84 -0.12 -2.35 -2.89
CA THR A 84 -0.30 -2.48 -4.35
C THR A 84 0.43 -1.41 -5.15
N ILE A 85 0.68 -0.24 -4.55
CA ILE A 85 1.49 0.83 -5.15
C ILE A 85 2.96 0.44 -5.34
N ASP A 86 3.44 -0.64 -4.70
CA ASP A 86 4.80 -1.16 -4.87
C ASP A 86 5.02 -1.83 -6.23
N ALA A 87 3.93 -2.19 -6.92
CA ALA A 87 4.00 -2.84 -8.22
C ALA A 87 4.70 -1.96 -9.27
N LEU A 88 4.33 -0.67 -9.36
CA LEU A 88 4.90 0.22 -10.37
C LEU A 88 6.42 0.41 -10.23
N PRO A 89 6.98 0.78 -9.06
CA PRO A 89 8.43 0.87 -8.90
C PRO A 89 9.13 -0.48 -9.14
N THR A 90 8.49 -1.60 -8.79
CA THR A 90 8.99 -2.95 -9.08
C THR A 90 9.12 -3.18 -10.58
N PHE A 91 8.10 -2.81 -11.37
CA PHE A 91 8.15 -2.96 -12.82
C PHE A 91 9.21 -2.05 -13.46
N LEU A 92 9.32 -0.80 -13.01
CA LEU A 92 10.34 0.11 -13.52
C LEU A 92 11.75 -0.44 -13.28
N GLU A 93 12.03 -0.91 -12.07
CA GLU A 93 13.34 -1.49 -11.74
C GLU A 93 13.59 -2.79 -12.51
N ALA A 94 12.60 -3.68 -12.62
CA ALA A 94 12.72 -4.91 -13.38
C ALA A 94 13.06 -4.68 -14.85
N LEU A 95 12.55 -3.58 -15.43
CA LEU A 95 12.79 -3.19 -16.82
C LEU A 95 14.05 -2.31 -16.99
N GLY A 96 14.79 -2.03 -15.92
CA GLY A 96 15.95 -1.13 -15.96
C GLY A 96 15.59 0.32 -16.29
N LEU A 97 14.34 0.71 -16.05
CA LEU A 97 13.87 2.07 -16.30
C LEU A 97 14.15 2.96 -15.08
N PRO A 98 14.41 4.27 -15.29
CA PRO A 98 14.63 5.17 -14.17
C PRO A 98 13.41 5.28 -13.28
N GLY A 99 13.60 5.11 -11.99
CA GLY A 99 12.58 5.37 -10.98
C GLY A 99 12.22 6.86 -10.93
N ALA A 100 10.96 7.15 -10.69
CA ALA A 100 10.49 8.51 -10.45
C ALA A 100 10.25 8.72 -8.94
N GLU A 101 11.30 8.58 -8.14
CA GLU A 101 11.24 8.57 -6.66
C GLU A 101 10.54 9.80 -6.06
N HIS A 102 10.60 10.94 -6.74
CA HIS A 102 9.90 12.16 -6.33
C HIS A 102 8.39 12.13 -6.59
N ARG A 103 7.87 11.09 -7.22
CA ARG A 103 6.46 10.93 -7.62
C ARG A 103 5.84 9.64 -7.09
N LEU A 104 6.63 8.59 -6.87
CA LEU A 104 6.15 7.27 -6.48
C LEU A 104 6.25 7.10 -4.97
N GLU A 105 5.14 6.77 -4.33
CA GLU A 105 5.07 6.46 -2.89
C GLU A 105 5.45 5.00 -2.60
N GLY A 106 5.25 4.10 -3.57
CA GLY A 106 5.59 2.70 -3.47
C GLY A 106 7.10 2.43 -3.45
N ARG A 107 7.47 1.22 -3.07
CA ARG A 107 8.84 0.72 -2.99
C ARG A 107 9.00 -0.49 -3.88
N SER A 108 10.10 -0.60 -4.60
CA SER A 108 10.36 -1.79 -5.41
C SER A 108 10.53 -3.03 -4.54
N LEU A 109 9.94 -4.13 -4.96
CA LEU A 109 10.08 -5.46 -4.36
C LEU A 109 11.32 -6.20 -4.85
N ILE A 110 11.99 -5.71 -5.88
CA ILE A 110 13.16 -6.39 -6.48
C ILE A 110 14.26 -6.68 -5.45
N PRO A 111 14.65 -5.77 -4.55
CA PRO A 111 15.64 -6.07 -3.52
C PRO A 111 15.23 -7.24 -2.62
N LEU A 112 13.94 -7.33 -2.25
CA LEU A 112 13.42 -8.42 -1.43
C LEU A 112 13.46 -9.75 -2.19
N LEU A 113 13.04 -9.73 -3.46
CA LEU A 113 13.08 -10.91 -4.34
C LEU A 113 14.50 -11.41 -4.56
N HIS A 114 15.51 -10.55 -4.47
CA HIS A 114 16.93 -10.90 -4.59
C HIS A 114 17.61 -11.21 -3.22
N GLY A 115 16.82 -11.38 -2.16
CA GLY A 115 17.32 -11.75 -0.84
C GLY A 115 18.01 -10.63 -0.08
N ALA A 116 17.86 -9.37 -0.49
CA ALA A 116 18.37 -8.24 0.26
C ALA A 116 17.46 -7.91 1.47
N GLU A 117 18.06 -7.31 2.49
CA GLU A 117 17.39 -6.89 3.74
C GLU A 117 17.40 -5.36 3.86
N PRO A 118 16.71 -4.61 2.97
CA PRO A 118 16.65 -3.16 3.06
C PRO A 118 15.82 -2.71 4.27
N ALA A 119 16.03 -1.48 4.72
CA ALA A 119 15.09 -0.85 5.65
C ALA A 119 13.69 -0.81 5.03
N TRP A 120 12.72 -1.45 5.69
CA TRP A 120 11.37 -1.59 5.15
C TRP A 120 10.35 -0.77 5.94
N ARG A 121 9.13 -0.66 5.40
CA ARG A 121 8.06 0.10 6.06
C ARG A 121 7.60 -0.61 7.34
N ARG A 122 7.21 0.17 8.33
CA ARG A 122 6.65 -0.32 9.60
C ARG A 122 5.14 -0.48 9.55
N TYR A 123 4.49 0.14 8.57
CA TYR A 123 3.05 0.15 8.39
C TYR A 123 2.68 0.25 6.91
N ALA A 124 1.51 -0.25 6.58
CA ALA A 124 0.84 -0.06 5.29
C ALA A 124 -0.37 0.88 5.46
N ILE A 125 -0.70 1.61 4.40
CA ILE A 125 -1.80 2.58 4.38
C ILE A 125 -2.81 2.21 3.29
N SER A 126 -4.08 2.41 3.61
CA SER A 126 -5.16 2.47 2.62
C SER A 126 -6.12 3.58 2.99
N GLU A 127 -6.73 4.19 1.98
CA GLU A 127 -7.76 5.21 2.15
C GLU A 127 -9.06 4.77 1.49
N TYR A 128 -10.16 5.20 2.08
CA TYR A 128 -11.50 5.01 1.52
C TYR A 128 -12.36 6.24 1.73
N ASP A 129 -12.99 6.71 0.66
CA ASP A 129 -14.01 7.76 0.69
C ASP A 129 -15.40 7.12 0.65
N TYR A 130 -16.11 7.16 1.79
CA TYR A 130 -17.46 6.61 1.91
C TYR A 130 -18.58 7.61 1.62
N ALA A 131 -18.28 8.74 0.99
CA ALA A 131 -19.28 9.76 0.66
C ALA A 131 -20.44 9.21 -0.19
N PHE A 132 -20.15 8.24 -1.06
CA PHE A 132 -21.16 7.56 -1.88
C PHE A 132 -22.08 6.62 -1.08
N GLN A 133 -21.70 6.22 0.12
CA GLN A 133 -22.51 5.40 1.01
C GLN A 133 -23.52 6.27 1.76
N ALA A 134 -24.52 6.82 1.03
CA ALA A 134 -25.47 7.78 1.58
C ALA A 134 -26.15 7.32 2.88
N PRO A 135 -26.64 6.06 3.01
CA PRO A 135 -27.24 5.58 4.25
C PRO A 135 -26.28 5.62 5.45
N ALA A 136 -25.01 5.25 5.25
CA ALA A 136 -23.99 5.28 6.31
C ALA A 136 -23.65 6.71 6.69
N ARG A 137 -23.39 7.56 5.70
CA ARG A 137 -23.06 8.97 5.87
C ARG A 137 -24.16 9.71 6.63
N GLU A 138 -25.41 9.56 6.22
CA GLU A 138 -26.56 10.21 6.85
C GLU A 138 -26.78 9.72 8.29
N ARG A 139 -26.66 8.41 8.54
CA ARG A 139 -26.76 7.85 9.88
C ARG A 139 -25.68 8.34 10.82
N LEU A 140 -24.49 8.59 10.31
CA LEU A 140 -23.34 9.14 11.05
C LEU A 140 -23.39 10.68 11.17
N GLY A 141 -24.31 11.35 10.48
CA GLY A 141 -24.38 12.80 10.45
C GLY A 141 -23.15 13.46 9.80
N GLN A 142 -22.49 12.77 8.87
CA GLN A 142 -21.26 13.24 8.25
C GLN A 142 -21.55 14.06 6.98
N PRO A 143 -20.96 15.26 6.83
CA PRO A 143 -20.97 15.99 5.58
C PRO A 143 -20.04 15.29 4.56
N ILE A 144 -20.32 15.45 3.27
CA ILE A 144 -19.61 14.77 2.16
C ILE A 144 -18.10 14.96 2.24
N ASP A 145 -17.63 16.14 2.56
CA ASP A 145 -16.22 16.51 2.64
C ASP A 145 -15.44 15.87 3.81
N ARG A 146 -16.15 15.22 4.75
CA ARG A 146 -15.57 14.50 5.90
C ARG A 146 -15.73 12.99 5.85
N CYS A 147 -16.26 12.46 4.76
CA CYS A 147 -16.47 11.01 4.62
C CYS A 147 -15.18 10.27 4.24
N ARG A 148 -14.12 10.50 5.01
CA ARG A 148 -12.81 9.88 4.78
C ARG A 148 -12.47 8.90 5.89
N MET A 149 -11.88 7.80 5.49
CA MET A 149 -11.33 6.79 6.37
C MET A 149 -9.92 6.46 5.91
N THR A 150 -8.97 6.48 6.84
CA THR A 150 -7.58 6.08 6.59
C THR A 150 -7.24 4.91 7.49
N MET A 151 -6.79 3.83 6.91
CA MET A 151 -6.29 2.66 7.60
C MET A 151 -4.77 2.75 7.75
N VAL A 152 -4.29 2.40 8.94
CA VAL A 152 -2.89 2.06 9.21
C VAL A 152 -2.83 0.62 9.68
N ARG A 153 -2.11 -0.23 8.95
CA ARG A 153 -1.83 -1.59 9.34
C ARG A 153 -0.35 -1.73 9.69
N SER A 154 -0.05 -1.98 10.96
CA SER A 154 1.28 -2.40 11.43
C SER A 154 1.34 -3.92 11.53
N GLU A 155 2.45 -4.48 12.00
CA GLU A 155 2.60 -5.93 12.14
C GLU A 155 1.48 -6.57 12.97
N ARG A 156 1.10 -5.95 14.09
CA ARG A 156 0.08 -6.46 15.02
C ARG A 156 -1.25 -5.74 14.95
N TRP A 157 -1.25 -4.44 14.65
CA TRP A 157 -2.42 -3.60 14.86
C TRP A 157 -2.98 -3.08 13.55
N LYS A 158 -4.30 -2.97 13.50
CA LYS A 158 -5.00 -2.19 12.47
C LYS A 158 -5.75 -1.05 13.16
N TYR A 159 -5.49 0.15 12.68
CA TYR A 159 -6.09 1.38 13.17
C TYR A 159 -6.84 2.06 12.01
N LEU A 160 -8.11 2.37 12.23
CA LEU A 160 -8.95 3.09 11.28
C LEU A 160 -9.24 4.49 11.81
N ALA A 161 -8.69 5.50 11.15
CA ALA A 161 -8.96 6.91 11.44
C ALA A 161 -10.12 7.41 10.60
N TYR A 162 -11.02 8.14 11.23
CA TYR A 162 -12.17 8.79 10.59
C TYR A 162 -12.13 10.29 10.86
N ASP A 163 -12.60 11.07 9.91
CA ASP A 163 -12.71 12.51 10.09
C ASP A 163 -13.85 12.83 11.10
N GLY A 164 -13.48 13.36 12.26
CA GLY A 164 -14.46 13.80 13.28
C GLY A 164 -15.24 12.68 13.99
N LEU A 165 -14.89 11.42 13.78
CA LEU A 165 -15.47 10.30 14.50
C LEU A 165 -14.41 9.58 15.35
N ARG A 166 -14.89 8.72 16.26
CA ARG A 166 -14.04 7.85 17.05
C ARG A 166 -13.30 6.86 16.14
N PRO A 167 -12.00 6.65 16.32
CA PRO A 167 -11.27 5.63 15.58
C PRO A 167 -11.69 4.22 15.99
N GLN A 168 -11.37 3.24 15.14
CA GLN A 168 -11.39 1.82 15.49
C GLN A 168 -9.96 1.31 15.62
N LEU A 169 -9.79 0.27 16.43
CA LEU A 169 -8.50 -0.41 16.63
C LEU A 169 -8.73 -1.90 16.78
N PHE A 170 -7.94 -2.70 16.06
CA PHE A 170 -8.00 -4.17 16.12
C PHE A 170 -6.62 -4.75 16.40
N ASP A 171 -6.57 -5.78 17.25
CA ASP A 171 -5.38 -6.57 17.55
C ASP A 171 -5.35 -7.81 16.64
N LEU A 172 -4.78 -7.70 15.47
CA LEU A 172 -4.79 -8.76 14.46
C LEU A 172 -4.06 -10.04 14.89
N HIS A 173 -3.23 -9.96 15.93
CA HIS A 173 -2.58 -11.13 16.50
C HIS A 173 -3.58 -11.98 17.30
N ASN A 174 -4.44 -11.36 18.11
CA ASN A 174 -5.42 -12.03 18.96
C ASN A 174 -6.83 -12.08 18.34
N ASP A 175 -7.12 -11.20 17.42
CA ASP A 175 -8.39 -11.05 16.72
C ASP A 175 -8.16 -10.81 15.21
N PRO A 176 -7.66 -11.82 14.48
CA PRO A 176 -7.39 -11.70 13.05
C PRO A 176 -8.64 -11.47 12.20
N GLN A 177 -9.82 -11.69 12.77
CA GLN A 177 -11.11 -11.47 12.11
C GLN A 177 -11.71 -10.09 12.42
N GLU A 178 -11.04 -9.26 13.21
CA GLU A 178 -11.46 -7.88 13.51
C GLU A 178 -12.87 -7.77 14.10
N LEU A 179 -13.23 -8.70 14.99
CA LEU A 179 -14.55 -8.77 15.63
C LEU A 179 -14.65 -7.89 16.88
N HIS A 180 -13.53 -7.45 17.45
CA HIS A 180 -13.46 -6.73 18.72
C HIS A 180 -12.79 -5.38 18.54
N ASP A 181 -13.60 -4.33 18.37
CA ASP A 181 -13.11 -2.95 18.27
C ASP A 181 -12.62 -2.41 19.63
N LEU A 182 -11.31 -2.24 19.76
CA LEU A 182 -10.60 -1.68 20.92
C LEU A 182 -10.47 -0.15 20.85
N GLY A 183 -11.07 0.48 19.86
CA GLY A 183 -10.94 1.92 19.60
C GLY A 183 -11.48 2.82 20.71
N ALA A 184 -12.37 2.32 21.59
CA ALA A 184 -12.88 3.06 22.76
C ALA A 184 -12.19 2.70 24.07
N ASP A 185 -11.42 1.62 24.12
CA ASP A 185 -10.82 1.13 25.36
C ASP A 185 -9.64 2.01 25.80
N PRO A 186 -9.67 2.63 26.99
CA PRO A 186 -8.59 3.45 27.50
C PRO A 186 -7.25 2.71 27.64
N ALA A 187 -7.27 1.40 27.84
CA ALA A 187 -6.06 0.58 27.97
C ALA A 187 -5.18 0.63 26.72
N TYR A 188 -5.77 0.91 25.54
CA TYR A 188 -5.07 0.99 24.26
C TYR A 188 -4.83 2.42 23.77
N ALA A 189 -4.93 3.43 24.65
CA ALA A 189 -4.73 4.83 24.28
C ALA A 189 -3.36 5.07 23.64
N ALA A 190 -2.29 4.52 24.19
CA ALA A 190 -0.92 4.66 23.65
C ALA A 190 -0.78 4.04 22.25
N VAL A 191 -1.42 2.89 22.00
CA VAL A 191 -1.42 2.25 20.67
C VAL A 191 -2.13 3.12 19.64
N ARG A 192 -3.28 3.71 20.01
CA ARG A 192 -4.00 4.63 19.13
C ARG A 192 -3.19 5.89 18.82
N GLU A 193 -2.51 6.44 19.82
CA GLU A 193 -1.67 7.63 19.65
C GLU A 193 -0.49 7.34 18.71
N GLU A 194 0.18 6.20 18.87
CA GLU A 194 1.24 5.76 17.97
C GLU A 194 0.74 5.65 16.52
N HIS A 195 -0.41 5.00 16.29
CA HIS A 195 -0.95 4.78 14.95
C HIS A 195 -1.51 6.07 14.32
N LEU A 196 -2.04 6.98 15.13
CA LEU A 196 -2.36 8.34 14.65
C LEU A 196 -1.06 9.08 14.25
N GLY A 197 0.03 8.85 14.97
CA GLY A 197 1.36 9.33 14.59
C GLY A 197 1.77 8.83 13.21
N TYR A 198 1.53 7.57 12.87
CA TYR A 198 1.79 7.01 11.53
C TYR A 198 0.92 7.66 10.44
N VAL A 199 -0.36 7.93 10.70
CA VAL A 199 -1.21 8.71 9.78
C VAL A 199 -0.60 10.08 9.49
N LEU A 200 -0.16 10.79 10.54
CA LEU A 200 0.44 12.12 10.40
C LEU A 200 1.79 12.06 9.69
N GLU A 201 2.63 11.07 9.99
CA GLU A 201 3.90 10.83 9.31
C GLU A 201 3.68 10.61 7.81
N TRP A 202 2.75 9.73 7.45
CA TRP A 202 2.38 9.45 6.06
C TRP A 202 1.85 10.70 5.34
N LEU A 203 0.89 11.43 5.91
CA LEU A 203 0.33 12.66 5.32
C LEU A 203 1.40 13.73 5.08
N ARG A 204 2.39 13.85 5.96
CA ARG A 204 3.51 14.78 5.80
C ARG A 204 4.55 14.29 4.81
N GLY A 205 4.69 12.96 4.68
CA GLY A 205 5.60 12.29 3.76
C GLY A 205 5.15 12.30 2.30
N LEU A 206 3.85 12.54 2.03
CA LEU A 206 3.30 12.51 0.67
C LEU A 206 4.08 13.40 -0.29
N LYS A 207 4.41 12.83 -1.43
CA LYS A 207 5.24 13.48 -2.46
C LYS A 207 4.42 14.52 -3.23
N ARG A 208 4.59 15.77 -2.87
CA ARG A 208 3.82 16.89 -3.44
C ARG A 208 4.51 17.57 -4.63
N ARG A 209 5.82 17.31 -4.81
CA ARG A 209 6.60 17.90 -5.91
C ARG A 209 6.63 16.93 -7.08
N THR A 210 5.56 16.86 -7.85
CA THR A 210 5.41 15.87 -8.92
C THR A 210 6.00 16.33 -10.27
N THR A 211 6.34 17.63 -10.41
CA THR A 211 6.81 18.23 -11.66
C THR A 211 8.31 18.45 -11.72
N ILE A 212 9.00 18.35 -10.59
CA ILE A 212 10.44 18.62 -10.50
C ILE A 212 11.13 17.55 -9.63
N SER A 213 12.20 16.95 -10.13
CA SER A 213 12.98 15.92 -9.41
C SER A 213 13.85 16.54 -8.30
N HIS A 214 14.22 15.70 -7.31
CA HIS A 214 15.18 16.13 -6.27
C HIS A 214 16.50 16.58 -6.85
N GLN A 215 17.01 15.88 -7.86
CA GLN A 215 18.24 16.26 -8.57
C GLN A 215 18.13 17.63 -9.22
N GLU A 216 17.00 17.94 -9.86
CA GLU A 216 16.78 19.23 -10.48
C GLU A 216 16.67 20.37 -9.45
N ILE A 217 16.05 20.10 -8.29
CA ILE A 217 15.99 21.04 -7.17
C ILE A 217 17.41 21.35 -6.67
N ASP A 218 18.23 20.31 -6.49
CA ASP A 218 19.62 20.48 -6.03
C ASP A 218 20.45 21.28 -7.01
N LEU A 219 20.36 20.96 -8.31
CA LEU A 219 21.04 21.70 -9.39
C LEU A 219 20.62 23.17 -9.45
N ARG A 220 19.33 23.46 -9.29
CA ARG A 220 18.84 24.85 -9.22
C ARG A 220 19.29 25.54 -7.95
N GLY A 221 19.25 24.84 -6.80
CA GLY A 221 19.71 25.34 -5.51
C GLY A 221 21.20 25.71 -5.47
N GLN A 222 22.05 24.98 -6.20
CA GLN A 222 23.47 25.28 -6.30
C GLN A 222 23.74 26.65 -6.95
N ARG A 223 22.91 27.08 -7.88
CA ARG A 223 23.03 28.41 -8.53
C ARG A 223 22.83 29.56 -7.54
N PHE A 224 21.98 29.35 -6.51
CA PHE A 224 21.77 30.34 -5.46
C PHE A 224 22.88 30.38 -4.41
N ARG A 225 23.70 29.32 -4.27
CA ARG A 225 24.83 29.29 -3.31
C ARG A 225 26.05 30.09 -3.77
N TYR A 226 26.17 30.34 -5.06
CA TYR A 226 27.37 31.00 -5.65
C TYR A 226 27.17 32.50 -5.92
N GLY A 227 26.34 33.17 -5.09
CA GLY A 227 26.47 34.63 -4.95
C GLY A 227 25.79 35.46 -6.02
N GLU A 228 24.64 35.08 -6.50
CA GLU A 228 23.76 36.05 -7.15
C GLU A 228 23.02 36.92 -6.10
N PRO A 229 23.00 38.25 -6.22
CA PRO A 229 22.47 39.17 -5.19
C PRO A 229 20.97 39.01 -4.86
N GLU A 230 20.22 38.19 -5.61
CA GLU A 230 18.81 37.91 -5.38
C GLU A 230 18.56 36.86 -4.32
N SER A 231 19.58 36.08 -3.90
CA SER A 231 19.41 34.99 -2.91
C SER A 231 19.15 35.49 -1.50
N GLU A 232 19.56 36.71 -1.15
CA GLU A 232 19.31 37.29 0.19
C GLU A 232 17.85 37.73 0.40
N LYS A 233 17.08 37.95 -0.67
CA LYS A 233 15.67 38.38 -0.56
C LYS A 233 14.71 37.25 -0.27
N LEU A 234 15.10 35.99 -0.48
CA LEU A 234 14.23 34.81 -0.28
C LEU A 234 14.28 34.22 1.13
N VAL A 235 15.19 34.67 1.99
CA VAL A 235 15.35 34.18 3.38
C VAL A 235 14.53 34.99 4.40
N GLN A 236 13.79 36.01 3.96
CA GLN A 236 12.98 36.87 4.85
C GLN A 236 11.46 36.64 4.76
N ILE A 237 11.02 35.41 4.40
CA ILE A 237 9.58 35.04 4.48
C ILE A 237 9.38 33.99 5.58
#